data_4d861da281f7f83f3dad43ff876d9d7b
#
_entry.id   4d861da281f7f83f3dad43ff876d9d7b
#
_cell.length_a   1.000
_cell.length_b   1.000
_cell.length_c   1.000
_cell.angle_alpha   90.00
_cell.angle_beta   90.00
_cell.angle_gamma   90.00
#
_symmetry.space_group_name_H-M   'P 1'
#
loop_
_entity.id
_entity.type
_entity.pdbx_description
1 polymer ?
#
loop_
_entity_poly.entity_id
_entity_poly.type
_entity_poly.pdbx_seq_one_letter_code
_entity_poly.pdbx_strand_id
1 'polypeptide(L)'
;QDKHTENLFAQGFEFSENSTNHVELLTCFEAFEHFNEPINELEKLLKVSKNILLSTLFIPDPIPHPNDWWYYGIEHGQHIGFFQEKTFKYLAEKYSLQFYTNGQNIHLLTEKQFPSSTFKWFTKFSKIITPFIKTQMESLTWNDHETIKESL
;
A
#
# COMPACT_ATOMS: atom_id res chain seq x y z
N GLN A 1 -9.83 4.10 1.15
CA GLN A 1 -11.22 4.53 0.84
C GLN A 1 -11.42 4.40 -0.67
N ASP A 2 -12.42 3.63 -1.06
CA ASP A 2 -12.83 3.52 -2.46
C ASP A 2 -13.83 4.65 -2.76
N LYS A 3 -13.63 5.37 -3.87
CA LYS A 3 -14.53 6.46 -4.28
C LYS A 3 -15.90 5.96 -4.80
N HIS A 4 -15.97 4.68 -5.14
CA HIS A 4 -17.14 4.06 -5.78
C HIS A 4 -17.93 3.17 -4.83
N THR A 5 -17.44 2.94 -3.62
CA THR A 5 -18.05 2.05 -2.64
C THR A 5 -18.31 2.82 -1.34
N GLU A 6 -19.53 2.69 -0.82
CA GLU A 6 -19.89 3.25 0.48
C GLU A 6 -19.05 2.62 1.59
N ASN A 7 -18.52 3.45 2.49
CA ASN A 7 -17.76 2.98 3.64
C ASN A 7 -18.71 2.42 4.70
N LEU A 8 -18.89 1.10 4.71
CA LEU A 8 -19.81 0.43 5.63
C LEU A 8 -19.18 0.14 7.01
N PHE A 9 -17.85 0.11 7.11
CA PHE A 9 -17.15 -0.40 8.30
C PHE A 9 -16.44 0.68 9.11
N ALA A 10 -16.12 1.80 8.49
CA ALA A 10 -15.37 2.89 9.12
C ALA A 10 -16.00 4.25 8.81
N GLN A 11 -17.34 4.32 8.89
CA GLN A 11 -18.09 5.57 8.73
C GLN A 11 -17.60 6.60 9.76
N GLY A 12 -17.35 7.84 9.29
CA GLY A 12 -16.80 8.90 10.14
C GLY A 12 -15.26 8.94 10.19
N PHE A 13 -14.56 7.93 9.66
CA PHE A 13 -13.09 7.90 9.53
C PHE A 13 -12.63 8.06 8.08
N GLU A 14 -13.51 8.56 7.21
CA GLU A 14 -13.17 8.83 5.82
C GLU A 14 -12.08 9.89 5.75
N PHE A 15 -11.11 9.63 4.87
CA PHE A 15 -10.09 10.61 4.57
C PHE A 15 -10.73 11.83 3.89
N SER A 16 -10.53 13.01 4.47
CA SER A 16 -10.87 14.28 3.83
C SER A 16 -9.63 14.88 3.19
N GLU A 17 -9.73 15.31 1.93
CA GLU A 17 -8.63 16.00 1.24
C GLU A 17 -8.22 17.31 1.95
N ASN A 18 -9.10 17.87 2.77
CA ASN A 18 -8.84 19.04 3.59
C ASN A 18 -8.25 18.70 4.97
N SER A 19 -8.07 17.41 5.28
CA SER A 19 -7.43 16.97 6.52
C SER A 19 -5.95 17.32 6.48
N THR A 20 -5.50 18.10 7.44
CA THR A 20 -4.06 18.39 7.68
C THR A 20 -3.38 17.26 8.45
N ASN A 21 -4.09 16.18 8.75
CA ASN A 21 -3.58 15.08 9.54
C ASN A 21 -2.65 14.22 8.68
N HIS A 22 -1.35 14.33 8.95
CA HIS A 22 -0.37 13.39 8.46
C HIS A 22 -0.46 12.09 9.26
N VAL A 23 -0.55 10.97 8.57
CA VAL A 23 -0.47 9.64 9.20
C VAL A 23 0.96 9.11 9.12
N GLU A 24 1.36 8.35 10.15
CA GLU A 24 2.72 7.81 10.19
C GLU A 24 2.99 6.79 9.07
N LEU A 25 2.01 5.98 8.73
CA LEU A 25 2.08 4.97 7.67
C LEU A 25 0.75 4.93 6.91
N LEU A 26 0.83 4.95 5.59
CA LEU A 26 -0.30 4.73 4.69
C LEU A 26 -0.15 3.35 4.04
N THR A 27 -1.24 2.60 3.95
CA THR A 27 -1.28 1.33 3.21
C THR A 27 -1.99 1.51 1.87
N CYS A 28 -1.42 0.93 0.81
CA CYS A 28 -1.95 0.96 -0.55
C CYS A 28 -1.79 -0.43 -1.17
N PHE A 29 -2.71 -1.36 -0.81
CA PHE A 29 -2.61 -2.76 -1.23
C PHE A 29 -3.48 -3.02 -2.45
N GLU A 30 -2.92 -3.71 -3.46
CA GLU A 30 -3.59 -4.09 -4.70
C GLU A 30 -4.38 -2.91 -5.31
N ALA A 31 -3.70 -1.76 -5.46
CA ALA A 31 -4.31 -0.54 -5.96
C ALA A 31 -3.48 0.15 -7.04
N PHE A 32 -2.16 0.03 -6.99
CA PHE A 32 -1.25 0.71 -7.91
C PHE A 32 -1.48 0.29 -9.36
N GLU A 33 -1.76 -0.99 -9.59
CA GLU A 33 -2.08 -1.58 -10.89
C GLU A 33 -3.38 -1.08 -11.50
N HIS A 34 -4.24 -0.46 -10.70
CA HIS A 34 -5.53 0.11 -11.14
C HIS A 34 -5.47 1.61 -11.43
N PHE A 35 -4.35 2.28 -11.15
CA PHE A 35 -4.25 3.73 -11.32
C PHE A 35 -4.04 4.10 -12.79
N ASN A 36 -4.92 4.95 -13.34
CA ASN A 36 -4.75 5.55 -14.66
C ASN A 36 -3.51 6.47 -14.70
N GLU A 37 -3.29 7.21 -13.64
CA GLU A 37 -2.22 8.20 -13.50
C GLU A 37 -1.42 7.92 -12.21
N PRO A 38 -0.61 6.84 -12.18
CA PRO A 38 0.02 6.37 -10.96
C PRO A 38 0.95 7.40 -10.29
N ILE A 39 1.54 8.31 -11.07
CA ILE A 39 2.38 9.39 -10.54
C ILE A 39 1.53 10.40 -9.77
N ASN A 40 0.42 10.85 -10.35
CA ASN A 40 -0.48 11.81 -9.71
C ASN A 40 -1.12 11.22 -8.44
N GLU A 41 -1.49 9.93 -8.49
CA GLU A 41 -2.02 9.25 -7.31
C GLU A 41 -0.94 9.10 -6.23
N LEU A 42 0.28 8.72 -6.59
CA LEU A 42 1.39 8.67 -5.64
C LEU A 42 1.63 10.05 -4.98
N GLU A 43 1.58 11.13 -5.74
CA GLU A 43 1.75 12.48 -5.20
C GLU A 43 0.65 12.85 -4.19
N LYS A 44 -0.60 12.41 -4.42
CA LYS A 44 -1.69 12.58 -3.45
C LYS A 44 -1.43 11.76 -2.18
N LEU A 45 -1.01 10.50 -2.32
CA LEU A 45 -0.66 9.65 -1.17
C LEU A 45 0.49 10.24 -0.36
N LEU A 46 1.51 10.82 -1.03
CA LEU A 46 2.67 11.44 -0.38
C LEU A 46 2.33 12.75 0.37
N LYS A 47 1.19 13.38 0.08
CA LYS A 47 0.65 14.48 0.92
C LYS A 47 0.11 13.99 2.24
N VAL A 48 -0.34 12.73 2.32
CA VAL A 48 -0.90 12.11 3.52
C VAL A 48 0.18 11.49 4.38
N SER A 49 1.10 10.75 3.77
CA SER A 49 2.22 10.11 4.46
C SER A 49 3.46 10.04 3.58
N LYS A 50 4.62 10.21 4.20
CA LYS A 50 5.92 9.92 3.57
C LYS A 50 6.34 8.47 3.69
N ASN A 51 5.51 7.64 4.35
CA ASN A 51 5.73 6.22 4.49
C ASN A 51 4.53 5.48 3.89
N ILE A 52 4.72 4.81 2.76
CA ILE A 52 3.66 4.11 2.03
C ILE A 52 4.06 2.65 1.91
N LEU A 53 3.32 1.77 2.59
CA LEU A 53 3.42 0.33 2.43
C LEU A 53 2.43 -0.09 1.35
N LEU A 54 2.94 -0.64 0.25
CA LEU A 54 2.11 -0.99 -0.90
C LEU A 54 2.31 -2.45 -1.31
N SER A 55 1.29 -3.02 -1.94
CA SER A 55 1.39 -4.30 -2.64
C SER A 55 1.05 -4.13 -4.11
N THR A 56 1.85 -4.75 -4.96
CA THR A 56 1.63 -4.98 -6.39
C THR A 56 2.68 -5.98 -6.89
N LEU A 57 2.35 -6.82 -7.86
CA LEU A 57 3.34 -7.74 -8.42
C LEU A 57 4.23 -7.03 -9.44
N PHE A 58 5.54 -7.30 -9.36
CA PHE A 58 6.44 -6.88 -10.42
C PHE A 58 6.23 -7.71 -11.68
N ILE A 59 6.16 -7.02 -12.82
CA ILE A 59 6.19 -7.72 -14.10
C ILE A 59 7.53 -8.44 -14.26
N PRO A 60 7.52 -9.74 -14.60
CA PRO A 60 8.74 -10.51 -14.80
C PRO A 60 9.63 -9.97 -15.94
N ASP A 61 10.89 -10.32 -15.89
CA ASP A 61 11.84 -10.10 -16.97
C ASP A 61 12.41 -11.47 -17.40
N PRO A 62 12.23 -11.91 -18.66
CA PRO A 62 11.55 -11.21 -19.76
C PRO A 62 10.05 -11.01 -19.53
N ILE A 63 9.49 -9.97 -20.18
CA ILE A 63 8.06 -9.67 -20.09
C ILE A 63 7.26 -10.85 -20.63
N PRO A 64 6.35 -11.46 -19.83
CA PRO A 64 5.59 -12.62 -20.26
C PRO A 64 4.55 -12.26 -21.34
N HIS A 65 4.20 -13.25 -22.16
CA HIS A 65 3.06 -13.10 -23.08
C HIS A 65 1.76 -12.90 -22.29
N PRO A 66 0.79 -12.14 -22.80
CA PRO A 66 -0.47 -11.87 -22.10
C PRO A 66 -1.18 -13.08 -21.50
N ASN A 67 -1.14 -14.22 -22.16
CA ASN A 67 -1.78 -15.45 -21.68
C ASN A 67 -0.93 -16.25 -20.68
N ASP A 68 0.34 -15.87 -20.48
CA ASP A 68 1.29 -16.64 -19.66
C ASP A 68 1.43 -16.10 -18.24
N TRP A 69 0.78 -14.97 -17.94
CA TRP A 69 0.86 -14.37 -16.62
C TRP A 69 -0.52 -13.93 -16.14
N TRP A 70 -1.03 -14.63 -15.15
CA TRP A 70 -2.38 -14.45 -14.60
C TRP A 70 -2.64 -13.03 -14.09
N TYR A 71 -1.60 -12.34 -13.62
CA TYR A 71 -1.74 -10.99 -13.04
C TYR A 71 -2.13 -9.92 -14.08
N TYR A 72 -2.01 -10.20 -15.35
CA TYR A 72 -2.57 -9.30 -16.38
C TYR A 72 -4.09 -9.13 -16.24
N GLY A 73 -4.78 -10.13 -15.70
CA GLY A 73 -6.21 -10.04 -15.46
C GLY A 73 -7.04 -9.72 -16.70
N ILE A 74 -6.68 -10.30 -17.85
CA ILE A 74 -7.24 -9.98 -19.17
C ILE A 74 -8.76 -10.14 -19.18
N GLU A 75 -9.28 -11.15 -18.46
CA GLU A 75 -10.71 -11.45 -18.44
C GLU A 75 -11.55 -10.37 -17.75
N HIS A 76 -10.98 -9.62 -16.82
CA HIS A 76 -11.68 -8.56 -16.09
C HIS A 76 -11.16 -7.15 -16.40
N GLY A 77 -9.97 -7.02 -17.03
CA GLY A 77 -9.40 -5.76 -17.49
C GLY A 77 -9.14 -4.71 -16.43
N GLN A 78 -9.04 -5.11 -15.16
CA GLN A 78 -8.89 -4.18 -14.04
C GLN A 78 -7.45 -3.73 -13.83
N HIS A 79 -6.47 -4.58 -14.17
CA HIS A 79 -5.07 -4.25 -14.07
C HIS A 79 -4.62 -3.53 -15.35
N ILE A 80 -4.34 -2.24 -15.23
CA ILE A 80 -3.95 -1.36 -16.34
C ILE A 80 -2.51 -0.87 -16.24
N GLY A 81 -1.88 -1.01 -15.07
CA GLY A 81 -0.50 -0.65 -14.80
C GLY A 81 0.35 -1.84 -14.34
N PHE A 82 1.52 -2.03 -14.97
CA PHE A 82 2.46 -3.08 -14.60
C PHE A 82 3.84 -2.49 -14.38
N PHE A 83 4.44 -2.80 -13.24
CA PHE A 83 5.63 -2.12 -12.76
C PHE A 83 6.79 -3.10 -12.61
N GLN A 84 8.00 -2.60 -12.80
CA GLN A 84 9.24 -3.29 -12.46
C GLN A 84 9.85 -2.66 -11.21
N GLU A 85 10.73 -3.37 -10.53
CA GLU A 85 11.46 -2.86 -9.37
C GLU A 85 12.16 -1.53 -9.66
N LYS A 86 12.72 -1.40 -10.89
CA LYS A 86 13.39 -0.16 -11.33
C LYS A 86 12.44 1.06 -11.35
N THR A 87 11.14 0.86 -11.60
CA THR A 87 10.15 1.93 -11.58
C THR A 87 10.02 2.51 -10.17
N PHE A 88 9.89 1.65 -9.16
CA PHE A 88 9.79 2.11 -7.77
C PHE A 88 11.11 2.71 -7.25
N LYS A 89 12.26 2.20 -7.70
CA LYS A 89 13.56 2.84 -7.42
C LYS A 89 13.62 4.26 -7.97
N TYR A 90 13.19 4.44 -9.22
CA TYR A 90 13.11 5.76 -9.85
C TYR A 90 12.14 6.70 -9.09
N LEU A 91 10.96 6.20 -8.69
CA LEU A 91 10.00 6.99 -7.93
C LEU A 91 10.55 7.38 -6.55
N ALA A 92 11.22 6.45 -5.87
CA ALA A 92 11.88 6.74 -4.60
C ALA A 92 12.93 7.85 -4.75
N GLU A 93 13.80 7.76 -5.75
CA GLU A 93 14.79 8.79 -6.06
C GLU A 93 14.12 10.14 -6.36
N LYS A 94 13.11 10.16 -7.24
CA LYS A 94 12.37 11.37 -7.63
C LYS A 94 11.77 12.09 -6.41
N TYR A 95 11.27 11.37 -5.42
CA TYR A 95 10.62 11.94 -4.24
C TYR A 95 11.50 11.96 -2.98
N SER A 96 12.81 11.70 -3.13
CA SER A 96 13.79 11.66 -2.02
C SER A 96 13.40 10.68 -0.92
N LEU A 97 12.91 9.50 -1.30
CA LEU A 97 12.51 8.42 -0.41
C LEU A 97 13.48 7.23 -0.53
N GLN A 98 13.44 6.35 0.46
CA GLN A 98 14.02 5.02 0.39
C GLN A 98 13.01 4.04 -0.18
N PHE A 99 13.48 3.04 -0.91
CA PHE A 99 12.66 1.95 -1.43
C PHE A 99 13.13 0.62 -0.88
N TYR A 100 12.20 -0.10 -0.25
CA TYR A 100 12.41 -1.45 0.25
C TYR A 100 11.40 -2.40 -0.38
N THR A 101 11.82 -3.64 -0.65
CA THR A 101 10.97 -4.65 -1.25
C THR A 101 11.32 -6.04 -0.73
N ASN A 102 10.30 -6.91 -0.64
CA ASN A 102 10.53 -8.34 -0.42
C ASN A 102 10.97 -9.07 -1.71
N GLY A 103 11.02 -8.36 -2.83
CA GLY A 103 11.38 -8.88 -4.15
C GLY A 103 10.23 -9.51 -4.91
N GLN A 104 9.01 -9.48 -4.38
CA GLN A 104 7.82 -10.07 -5.00
C GLN A 104 6.67 -9.08 -5.09
N ASN A 105 5.99 -8.82 -4.00
CA ASN A 105 4.72 -8.11 -4.00
C ASN A 105 4.52 -7.11 -2.86
N ILE A 106 5.40 -7.05 -1.86
CA ILE A 106 5.31 -6.09 -0.75
C ILE A 106 6.46 -5.11 -0.82
N HIS A 107 6.12 -3.84 -0.85
CA HIS A 107 7.07 -2.76 -1.05
C HIS A 107 6.81 -1.63 -0.08
N LEU A 108 7.86 -0.87 0.27
CA LEU A 108 7.78 0.29 1.14
C LEU A 108 8.54 1.45 0.51
N LEU A 109 7.84 2.55 0.30
CA LEU A 109 8.41 3.86 0.05
C LEU A 109 8.42 4.63 1.38
N THR A 110 9.58 5.15 1.82
CA THR A 110 9.69 5.77 3.14
C THR A 110 10.84 6.77 3.20
N GLU A 111 10.74 7.79 4.05
CA GLU A 111 11.87 8.65 4.38
C GLU A 111 12.84 8.01 5.39
N LYS A 112 12.42 6.91 6.05
CA LYS A 112 13.22 6.22 7.08
C LYS A 112 14.28 5.34 6.42
N GLN A 113 15.50 5.38 6.97
CA GLN A 113 16.62 4.56 6.51
C GLN A 113 16.88 3.40 7.46
N PHE A 114 16.94 2.19 6.91
CA PHE A 114 17.34 0.98 7.61
C PHE A 114 17.92 -0.06 6.63
N PRO A 115 18.59 -1.11 7.10
CA PRO A 115 19.13 -2.15 6.20
C PRO A 115 18.02 -2.85 5.42
N SER A 116 18.19 -3.02 4.11
CA SER A 116 17.21 -3.72 3.25
C SER A 116 16.92 -5.15 3.71
N SER A 117 17.89 -5.80 4.35
CA SER A 117 17.72 -7.12 4.96
C SER A 117 16.66 -7.13 6.07
N THR A 118 16.50 -6.03 6.80
CA THR A 118 15.48 -5.89 7.86
C THR A 118 14.09 -6.03 7.26
N PHE A 119 13.77 -5.30 6.19
CA PHE A 119 12.46 -5.38 5.54
C PHE A 119 12.17 -6.78 4.99
N LYS A 120 13.16 -7.40 4.31
CA LYS A 120 13.05 -8.77 3.81
C LYS A 120 12.83 -9.78 4.93
N TRP A 121 13.51 -9.60 6.07
CA TRP A 121 13.37 -10.47 7.23
C TRP A 121 11.96 -10.36 7.83
N PHE A 122 11.48 -9.15 8.07
CA PHE A 122 10.14 -8.92 8.62
C PHE A 122 9.04 -9.48 7.71
N THR A 123 9.11 -9.23 6.41
CA THR A 123 8.11 -9.74 5.46
C THR A 123 8.14 -11.27 5.36
N LYS A 124 9.35 -11.88 5.36
CA LYS A 124 9.52 -13.33 5.31
C LYS A 124 8.98 -14.04 6.55
N PHE A 125 9.21 -13.47 7.74
CA PHE A 125 8.82 -14.06 9.01
C PHE A 125 7.55 -13.46 9.61
N SER A 126 6.79 -12.71 8.83
CA SER A 126 5.58 -12.02 9.28
C SER A 126 4.60 -12.95 10.00
N LYS A 127 4.37 -14.15 9.48
CA LYS A 127 3.46 -15.14 10.09
C LYS A 127 3.89 -15.58 11.49
N ILE A 128 5.19 -15.63 11.75
CA ILE A 128 5.76 -16.00 13.06
C ILE A 128 5.73 -14.82 14.02
N ILE A 129 5.97 -13.62 13.52
CA ILE A 129 6.07 -12.40 14.32
C ILE A 129 4.68 -11.85 14.68
N THR A 130 3.69 -12.02 13.79
CA THR A 130 2.34 -11.47 13.97
C THR A 130 1.69 -11.85 15.31
N PRO A 131 1.71 -13.10 15.79
CA PRO A 131 1.13 -13.44 17.09
C PRO A 131 1.76 -12.65 18.25
N PHE A 132 3.07 -12.46 18.20
CA PHE A 132 3.79 -11.68 19.20
C PHE A 132 3.44 -10.19 19.15
N ILE A 133 3.38 -9.60 17.94
CA ILE A 133 3.00 -8.20 17.76
C ILE A 133 1.57 -7.96 18.24
N LYS A 134 0.64 -8.88 17.93
CA LYS A 134 -0.75 -8.78 18.37
C LYS A 134 -0.91 -8.67 19.89
N THR A 135 -0.01 -9.25 20.68
CA THR A 135 -0.04 -9.11 22.15
C THR A 135 0.36 -7.71 22.63
N GLN A 136 1.01 -6.93 21.76
CA GLN A 136 1.50 -5.57 22.07
C GLN A 136 0.61 -4.49 21.43
N MET A 137 -0.40 -4.88 20.65
CA MET A 137 -1.30 -3.96 19.94
C MET A 137 -2.73 -4.21 20.39
N GLU A 138 -3.45 -3.15 20.65
CA GLU A 138 -4.89 -3.18 20.89
C GLU A 138 -5.62 -2.74 19.63
N SER A 139 -6.65 -3.50 19.24
CA SER A 139 -7.51 -3.13 18.11
C SER A 139 -8.52 -2.09 18.57
N LEU A 140 -8.52 -0.95 17.91
CA LEU A 140 -9.50 0.11 18.17
C LEU A 140 -10.82 -0.08 17.39
N THR A 141 -10.90 -1.05 16.49
CA THR A 141 -12.02 -1.22 15.55
C THR A 141 -13.39 -1.25 16.22
N TRP A 142 -13.53 -1.97 17.34
CA TRP A 142 -14.79 -2.03 18.07
C TRP A 142 -15.08 -0.76 18.84
N ASN A 143 -14.09 -0.17 19.48
CA ASN A 143 -14.25 1.07 20.22
C ASN A 143 -14.65 2.22 19.30
N ASP A 144 -13.99 2.31 18.14
CA ASP A 144 -14.31 3.30 17.11
C ASP A 144 -15.72 3.10 16.56
N HIS A 145 -16.13 1.85 16.28
CA HIS A 145 -17.48 1.54 15.81
C HIS A 145 -18.56 1.94 16.81
N GLU A 146 -18.41 1.59 18.10
CA GLU A 146 -19.38 1.94 19.15
C GLU A 146 -19.44 3.46 19.36
N THR A 147 -18.29 4.16 19.34
CA THR A 147 -18.23 5.63 19.48
C THR A 147 -19.04 6.31 18.38
N ILE A 148 -18.91 5.86 17.13
CA ILE A 148 -19.68 6.44 16.02
C ILE A 148 -21.16 6.10 16.13
N LYS A 149 -21.49 4.87 16.48
CA LYS A 149 -22.89 4.44 16.65
C LYS A 149 -23.62 5.24 17.73
N GLU A 150 -22.94 5.61 18.81
CA GLU A 150 -23.48 6.48 19.86
C GLU A 150 -23.61 7.96 19.43
N SER A 151 -22.93 8.37 18.38
CA SER A 151 -22.95 9.74 17.84
C SER A 151 -24.01 9.96 16.74
N LEU A 152 -24.63 8.89 16.24
CA LEU A 152 -25.71 8.91 15.24
C LEU A 152 -27.08 8.90 15.91
#